data_ed43ecc85ce06929a1b681c720fbc7f6
#
_entry.id   ed43ecc85ce06929a1b681c720fbc7f6
#
_cell.length_a   1.000
_cell.length_b   1.000
_cell.length_c   1.000
_cell.angle_alpha   90.00
_cell.angle_beta   90.00
_cell.angle_gamma   90.00
#
_symmetry.space_group_name_H-M   'P 1'
#
loop_
_entity.id
_entity.type
_entity.pdbx_description
1 polymer ?
#
loop_
_entity_poly.entity_id
_entity_poly.type
_entity_poly.pdbx_seq_one_letter_code
_entity_poly.pdbx_strand_id
1 'polypeptide(L)'
;MTAAATLAPHPRLYIGPRELARARSTPRLGFLKAAREEVARLAEEFAESAVFDYPRDVHNAHLIRARGMQNRVVTLLVRWAETGEERFRDAAVEHVREMGPWEYWSWILWRQGDRRPEAIFDLSYGENSATLALTYDILHETLSQEERGLFLGIARRWSVPAFFVATAEETRQSWVTRKESNWAAVCAGGAGMLALAMYEELPESAEMLARVGRTMGLYMGYLKETGGGWTEGVGYWNYGFRYAFMYLLSHERATGKAHPLLRQPETRATLSFPVDFSPNGVAAGFGDSNHWQPLPFHYAAAERLKAHEVTAALDDAMARLDRSPKPAPRGRRSAISWPDAAELLCLHQGKLVRRPTVRRNVARLYRGMDWALLCDRLPGPRLHVSIRGGTTKVPHGHRDLLSFNCVVGDEPLVANVNEREYLDTTFGPRREELYEISSASKNTLLINGVGIAMDSSVKTTLVTVGRHKGVRIDASEAMGVMRDGRVARFAGRLILLLAGKALLVLDRVELPHTGRVESRIHTGGKVRVREAGAEIAGRHHVLQAVWASDVPASLHTAADPVTTPGNPPTMLRWCTEGLVTAVTMAMLLAPGKARPTLAVKQDGRRLTVEVSGLGRPLRLTLSTHLRPVK
;
A
#
# COMPACT_ATOMS: atom_id res chain seq x y z
N MET A 1 38.01 6.85 -22.61
CA MET A 1 36.84 7.45 -23.27
C MET A 1 35.95 6.30 -23.70
N THR A 2 34.97 5.93 -22.89
CA THR A 2 33.91 4.98 -23.29
C THR A 2 33.02 5.70 -24.32
N ALA A 3 32.81 5.07 -25.49
CA ALA A 3 31.93 5.59 -26.51
C ALA A 3 30.61 6.01 -25.86
N ALA A 4 30.11 7.22 -26.17
CA ALA A 4 28.84 7.71 -25.68
C ALA A 4 27.77 6.67 -26.04
N ALA A 5 27.07 6.14 -25.05
CA ALA A 5 26.03 5.16 -25.27
C ALA A 5 24.92 5.84 -26.10
N THR A 6 24.72 5.40 -27.32
CA THR A 6 23.62 5.88 -28.16
C THR A 6 22.33 5.32 -27.59
N LEU A 7 21.44 6.19 -27.12
CA LEU A 7 20.10 5.79 -26.67
C LEU A 7 19.15 5.59 -27.85
N ALA A 8 18.06 4.89 -27.63
CA ALA A 8 16.98 4.73 -28.60
C ALA A 8 16.38 6.11 -28.97
N PRO A 9 15.80 6.27 -30.19
CA PRO A 9 15.09 7.50 -30.54
C PRO A 9 13.86 7.74 -29.66
N HIS A 10 13.42 8.99 -29.59
CA HIS A 10 12.22 9.40 -28.88
C HIS A 10 10.92 8.94 -29.59
N PRO A 11 9.84 8.69 -28.85
CA PRO A 11 9.74 8.63 -27.40
C PRO A 11 10.34 7.33 -26.85
N ARG A 12 11.25 7.47 -25.89
CA ARG A 12 12.06 6.36 -25.32
C ARG A 12 11.81 6.08 -23.83
N LEU A 13 10.87 6.81 -23.19
CA LEU A 13 10.44 6.53 -21.84
C LEU A 13 9.36 5.41 -21.83
N TYR A 14 8.79 5.10 -20.67
CA TYR A 14 7.85 3.97 -20.50
C TYR A 14 6.56 4.08 -21.33
N ILE A 15 6.15 5.28 -21.72
CA ILE A 15 5.11 5.53 -22.73
C ILE A 15 5.81 5.83 -24.06
N GLY A 16 6.05 4.81 -24.85
CA GLY A 16 6.69 4.95 -26.16
C GLY A 16 5.71 4.78 -27.32
N PRO A 17 6.21 4.61 -28.56
CA PRO A 17 5.37 4.58 -29.76
C PRO A 17 4.28 3.49 -29.72
N ARG A 18 4.59 2.32 -29.13
CA ARG A 18 3.64 1.21 -28.99
C ARG A 18 2.51 1.54 -28.02
N GLU A 19 2.81 2.17 -26.92
CA GLU A 19 1.84 2.57 -25.88
C GLU A 19 0.94 3.70 -26.40
N LEU A 20 1.50 4.70 -27.09
CA LEU A 20 0.72 5.76 -27.74
C LEU A 20 -0.20 5.21 -28.85
N ALA A 21 0.27 4.20 -29.60
CA ALA A 21 -0.58 3.53 -30.60
C ALA A 21 -1.76 2.78 -29.96
N ARG A 22 -1.61 2.25 -28.73
CA ARG A 22 -2.74 1.64 -27.99
C ARG A 22 -3.83 2.66 -27.66
N ALA A 23 -3.47 3.90 -27.29
CA ALA A 23 -4.43 4.95 -27.01
C ALA A 23 -5.32 5.27 -28.24
N ARG A 24 -4.82 5.09 -29.47
CA ARG A 24 -5.58 5.27 -30.73
C ARG A 24 -6.56 4.12 -30.99
N SER A 25 -6.37 2.96 -30.40
CA SER A 25 -7.17 1.75 -30.69
C SER A 25 -8.56 1.86 -30.03
N THR A 26 -9.61 1.38 -30.70
CA THR A 26 -10.98 1.39 -30.14
C THR A 26 -11.09 0.47 -28.93
N PRO A 27 -11.43 0.99 -27.71
CA PRO A 27 -11.50 0.18 -26.53
C PRO A 27 -12.70 -0.77 -26.54
N ARG A 28 -12.47 -2.03 -26.15
CA ARG A 28 -13.51 -3.06 -26.06
C ARG A 28 -14.00 -3.28 -24.63
N LEU A 29 -13.18 -3.01 -23.62
CA LEU A 29 -13.48 -3.20 -22.20
C LEU A 29 -14.20 -1.98 -21.64
N GLY A 30 -15.18 -2.17 -20.74
CA GLY A 30 -15.99 -1.11 -20.16
C GLY A 30 -15.14 -0.03 -19.49
N PHE A 31 -14.22 -0.44 -18.61
CA PHE A 31 -13.34 0.51 -17.90
C PHE A 31 -12.37 1.27 -18.83
N LEU A 32 -11.98 0.70 -19.98
CA LEU A 32 -11.19 1.42 -20.99
C LEU A 32 -12.04 2.43 -21.78
N LYS A 33 -13.32 2.11 -22.03
CA LYS A 33 -14.26 3.07 -22.63
C LYS A 33 -14.48 4.26 -21.71
N ALA A 34 -14.74 3.99 -20.42
CA ALA A 34 -14.87 5.02 -19.40
C ALA A 34 -13.59 5.86 -19.25
N ALA A 35 -12.41 5.24 -19.31
CA ALA A 35 -11.14 5.96 -19.29
C ALA A 35 -10.99 6.90 -20.50
N ARG A 36 -11.39 6.47 -21.71
CA ARG A 36 -11.36 7.31 -22.92
C ARG A 36 -12.32 8.50 -22.82
N GLU A 37 -13.53 8.27 -22.35
CA GLU A 37 -14.51 9.35 -22.15
C GLU A 37 -13.98 10.37 -21.13
N GLU A 38 -13.35 9.90 -20.05
CA GLU A 38 -12.76 10.78 -19.05
C GLU A 38 -11.55 11.56 -19.61
N VAL A 39 -10.66 10.91 -20.38
CA VAL A 39 -9.55 11.59 -21.07
C VAL A 39 -10.06 12.67 -22.01
N ALA A 40 -11.08 12.37 -22.82
CA ALA A 40 -11.67 13.35 -23.75
C ALA A 40 -12.24 14.56 -22.98
N ARG A 41 -13.02 14.31 -21.92
CA ARG A 41 -13.61 15.36 -21.08
C ARG A 41 -12.55 16.21 -20.37
N LEU A 42 -11.57 15.57 -19.73
CA LEU A 42 -10.50 16.24 -18.99
C LEU A 42 -9.57 17.03 -19.92
N ALA A 43 -9.27 16.52 -21.12
CA ALA A 43 -8.40 17.20 -22.07
C ALA A 43 -9.01 18.52 -22.55
N GLU A 44 -10.33 18.58 -22.79
CA GLU A 44 -11.01 19.84 -23.08
C GLU A 44 -10.87 20.84 -21.93
N GLU A 45 -11.17 20.40 -20.69
CA GLU A 45 -11.04 21.23 -19.50
C GLU A 45 -9.59 21.73 -19.30
N PHE A 46 -8.61 20.86 -19.52
CA PHE A 46 -7.21 21.19 -19.28
C PHE A 46 -6.61 22.06 -20.38
N ALA A 47 -7.12 21.97 -21.60
CA ALA A 47 -6.67 22.82 -22.70
C ALA A 47 -7.09 24.31 -22.55
N GLU A 48 -8.09 24.59 -21.68
CA GLU A 48 -8.54 25.97 -21.46
C GLU A 48 -7.52 26.82 -20.70
N SER A 49 -6.78 26.25 -19.76
CA SER A 49 -5.80 26.98 -18.94
C SER A 49 -4.73 26.05 -18.34
N ALA A 50 -3.48 26.49 -18.38
CA ALA A 50 -2.37 25.86 -17.67
C ALA A 50 -2.38 26.18 -16.16
N VAL A 51 -3.02 27.28 -15.76
CA VAL A 51 -3.22 27.63 -14.34
C VAL A 51 -4.44 26.88 -13.81
N PHE A 52 -4.32 26.29 -12.65
CA PHE A 52 -5.38 25.53 -12.00
C PHE A 52 -5.37 25.69 -10.49
N ASP A 53 -6.52 25.49 -9.88
CA ASP A 53 -6.68 25.53 -8.44
C ASP A 53 -6.24 24.24 -7.78
N TYR A 54 -5.55 24.39 -6.64
CA TYR A 54 -5.18 23.29 -5.76
C TYR A 54 -5.27 23.76 -4.29
N PRO A 55 -5.47 22.83 -3.32
CA PRO A 55 -5.50 23.19 -1.91
C PRO A 55 -4.16 23.82 -1.49
N ARG A 56 -4.18 25.10 -1.06
CA ARG A 56 -2.98 25.86 -0.67
C ARG A 56 -2.73 25.88 0.84
N ASP A 57 -3.75 25.53 1.62
CA ASP A 57 -3.79 25.53 3.08
C ASP A 57 -3.34 24.20 3.71
N VAL A 58 -2.98 23.20 2.89
CA VAL A 58 -2.53 21.90 3.36
C VAL A 58 -1.00 21.80 3.36
N HIS A 59 -0.46 20.99 4.27
CA HIS A 59 0.99 20.87 4.46
C HIS A 59 1.79 20.44 3.21
N ASN A 60 1.17 19.75 2.28
CA ASN A 60 1.78 19.22 1.06
C ASN A 60 1.23 19.86 -0.23
N ALA A 61 0.78 21.10 -0.16
CA ALA A 61 0.14 21.83 -1.25
C ALA A 61 0.90 21.73 -2.59
N HIS A 62 2.22 21.95 -2.60
CA HIS A 62 3.02 21.91 -3.81
C HIS A 62 3.24 20.49 -4.34
N LEU A 63 3.16 19.45 -3.50
CA LEU A 63 3.12 18.07 -3.95
C LEU A 63 1.80 17.76 -4.67
N ILE A 64 0.68 18.26 -4.15
CA ILE A 64 -0.64 18.15 -4.81
C ILE A 64 -0.62 18.89 -6.15
N ARG A 65 -0.01 20.08 -6.19
CA ARG A 65 0.17 20.84 -7.46
C ARG A 65 0.99 20.03 -8.47
N ALA A 66 2.10 19.44 -8.07
CA ALA A 66 2.94 18.61 -8.95
C ALA A 66 2.16 17.46 -9.57
N ARG A 67 1.36 16.75 -8.78
CA ARG A 67 0.47 15.67 -9.27
C ARG A 67 -0.61 16.17 -10.19
N GLY A 68 -1.26 17.28 -9.83
CA GLY A 68 -2.24 17.92 -10.67
C GLY A 68 -1.66 18.30 -12.04
N MET A 69 -0.46 18.88 -12.06
CA MET A 69 0.25 19.20 -13.30
C MET A 69 0.56 17.95 -14.13
N GLN A 70 1.07 16.88 -13.51
CA GLN A 70 1.34 15.60 -14.20
C GLN A 70 0.07 15.02 -14.83
N ASN A 71 -1.05 15.02 -14.08
CA ASN A 71 -2.33 14.55 -14.60
C ASN A 71 -2.78 15.33 -15.83
N ARG A 72 -2.70 16.67 -15.77
CA ARG A 72 -3.09 17.55 -16.87
C ARG A 72 -2.23 17.31 -18.10
N VAL A 73 -0.92 17.35 -17.94
CA VAL A 73 0.04 17.19 -19.05
C VAL A 73 -0.09 15.81 -19.71
N VAL A 74 -0.08 14.73 -18.94
CA VAL A 74 -0.17 13.37 -19.52
C VAL A 74 -1.53 13.13 -20.19
N THR A 75 -2.62 13.69 -19.65
CA THR A 75 -3.94 13.63 -20.29
C THR A 75 -3.95 14.33 -21.64
N LEU A 76 -3.38 15.55 -21.73
CA LEU A 76 -3.26 16.31 -22.98
C LEU A 76 -2.39 15.59 -24.01
N LEU A 77 -1.24 15.03 -23.61
CA LEU A 77 -0.35 14.27 -24.49
C LEU A 77 -1.02 13.02 -25.07
N VAL A 78 -1.77 12.27 -24.24
CA VAL A 78 -2.49 11.09 -24.69
C VAL A 78 -3.64 11.47 -25.61
N ARG A 79 -4.36 12.56 -25.32
CA ARG A 79 -5.41 13.07 -26.19
C ARG A 79 -4.86 13.55 -27.54
N TRP A 80 -3.76 14.29 -27.55
CA TRP A 80 -3.05 14.65 -28.77
C TRP A 80 -2.63 13.40 -29.57
N ALA A 81 -2.02 12.43 -28.92
CA ALA A 81 -1.64 11.18 -29.58
C ALA A 81 -2.85 10.42 -30.14
N GLU A 82 -4.02 10.50 -29.50
CA GLU A 82 -5.27 9.88 -29.97
C GLU A 82 -5.86 10.58 -31.20
N THR A 83 -5.94 11.92 -31.16
CA THR A 83 -6.71 12.71 -32.14
C THR A 83 -5.85 13.38 -33.21
N GLY A 84 -4.59 13.67 -32.91
CA GLY A 84 -3.73 14.51 -33.76
C GLY A 84 -4.05 16.00 -33.71
N GLU A 85 -4.92 16.45 -32.78
CA GLU A 85 -5.28 17.87 -32.65
C GLU A 85 -4.17 18.65 -31.96
N GLU A 86 -3.49 19.53 -32.67
CA GLU A 86 -2.33 20.32 -32.19
C GLU A 86 -2.64 21.17 -30.95
N ARG A 87 -3.88 21.62 -30.77
CA ARG A 87 -4.26 22.37 -29.56
C ARG A 87 -3.96 21.66 -28.25
N PHE A 88 -4.03 20.31 -28.22
CA PHE A 88 -3.68 19.53 -27.02
C PHE A 88 -2.16 19.43 -26.82
N ARG A 89 -1.41 19.37 -27.92
CA ARG A 89 0.06 19.45 -27.90
C ARG A 89 0.51 20.80 -27.35
N ASP A 90 -0.06 21.89 -27.89
CA ASP A 90 0.27 23.25 -27.50
C ASP A 90 -0.11 23.52 -26.04
N ALA A 91 -1.30 23.05 -25.63
CA ALA A 91 -1.70 23.12 -24.22
C ALA A 91 -0.74 22.37 -23.29
N ALA A 92 -0.22 21.19 -23.68
CA ALA A 92 0.77 20.48 -22.89
C ALA A 92 2.09 21.26 -22.73
N VAL A 93 2.54 21.94 -23.80
CA VAL A 93 3.71 22.82 -23.75
C VAL A 93 3.48 24.01 -22.82
N GLU A 94 2.29 24.66 -22.91
CA GLU A 94 1.95 25.78 -22.02
C GLU A 94 1.89 25.36 -20.54
N HIS A 95 1.43 24.15 -20.23
CA HIS A 95 1.49 23.61 -18.87
C HIS A 95 2.93 23.47 -18.36
N VAL A 96 3.85 23.04 -19.22
CA VAL A 96 5.27 22.99 -18.85
C VAL A 96 5.86 24.40 -18.75
N ARG A 97 5.47 25.34 -19.63
CA ARG A 97 5.87 26.75 -19.54
C ARG A 97 5.48 27.34 -18.18
N GLU A 98 4.25 27.06 -17.71
CA GLU A 98 3.72 27.49 -16.40
C GLU A 98 4.57 26.94 -15.22
N MET A 99 5.21 25.77 -15.35
CA MET A 99 6.06 25.22 -14.29
C MET A 99 7.38 26.01 -14.11
N GLY A 100 7.85 26.68 -15.13
CA GLY A 100 9.13 27.39 -15.12
C GLY A 100 9.20 28.53 -14.11
N PRO A 101 8.25 29.48 -14.07
CA PRO A 101 8.25 30.63 -13.18
C PRO A 101 7.77 30.31 -11.75
N TRP A 102 7.37 29.09 -11.44
CA TRP A 102 6.92 28.77 -10.09
C TRP A 102 7.93 29.22 -9.05
N GLU A 103 7.45 29.80 -7.97
CA GLU A 103 8.29 30.27 -6.87
C GLU A 103 8.94 29.11 -6.10
N TYR A 104 8.21 27.98 -6.00
CA TYR A 104 8.65 26.78 -5.31
C TYR A 104 8.31 25.54 -6.13
N TRP A 105 9.28 24.65 -6.33
CA TRP A 105 9.02 23.26 -6.71
C TRP A 105 8.86 22.37 -5.48
N SER A 106 9.58 22.67 -4.40
CA SER A 106 9.52 21.95 -3.14
C SER A 106 8.31 22.33 -2.29
N TRP A 107 7.64 21.35 -1.70
CA TRP A 107 6.64 21.59 -0.69
C TRP A 107 7.25 21.79 0.71
N ILE A 108 8.46 21.27 0.96
CA ILE A 108 9.17 21.44 2.23
C ILE A 108 9.71 22.86 2.35
N LEU A 109 10.46 23.35 1.35
CA LEU A 109 11.03 24.70 1.36
C LEU A 109 9.94 25.77 1.39
N TRP A 110 8.82 25.54 0.68
CA TRP A 110 7.66 26.44 0.75
C TRP A 110 7.17 26.62 2.19
N ARG A 111 7.09 25.55 2.98
CA ARG A 111 6.70 25.62 4.39
C ARG A 111 7.72 26.35 5.26
N GLN A 112 8.98 26.38 4.83
CA GLN A 112 10.08 27.04 5.53
C GLN A 112 10.32 28.48 5.03
N GLY A 113 9.67 28.91 3.96
CA GLY A 113 9.89 30.20 3.30
C GLY A 113 11.22 30.29 2.57
N ASP A 114 11.92 29.16 2.30
CA ASP A 114 13.19 29.09 1.59
C ASP A 114 12.98 28.99 0.08
N ARG A 115 13.44 29.98 -0.69
CA ARG A 115 13.24 30.08 -2.13
C ARG A 115 14.35 29.52 -2.98
N ARG A 116 15.41 28.96 -2.37
CA ARG A 116 16.54 28.43 -3.12
C ARG A 116 16.16 27.17 -3.90
N PRO A 117 16.26 27.15 -5.24
CA PRO A 117 15.84 25.98 -6.04
C PRO A 117 16.62 24.71 -5.70
N GLU A 118 17.90 24.85 -5.38
CA GLU A 118 18.83 23.75 -5.14
C GLU A 118 18.80 23.17 -3.73
N ALA A 119 18.13 23.83 -2.76
CA ALA A 119 18.28 23.49 -1.35
C ALA A 119 17.73 22.11 -0.98
N ILE A 120 16.70 21.64 -1.68
CA ILE A 120 16.11 20.33 -1.41
C ILE A 120 15.53 19.69 -2.67
N PHE A 121 15.77 18.39 -2.84
CA PHE A 121 15.11 17.58 -3.87
C PHE A 121 14.11 16.66 -3.17
N ASP A 122 12.86 17.10 -3.04
CA ASP A 122 11.79 16.34 -2.40
C ASP A 122 10.87 15.61 -3.42
N LEU A 123 9.80 15.02 -2.93
CA LEU A 123 8.83 14.29 -3.75
C LEU A 123 8.26 15.15 -4.90
N SER A 124 8.01 16.43 -4.65
CA SER A 124 7.49 17.35 -5.68
C SER A 124 8.51 17.54 -6.82
N TYR A 125 9.80 17.57 -6.50
CA TYR A 125 10.86 17.62 -7.52
C TYR A 125 10.90 16.34 -8.36
N GLY A 126 10.78 15.17 -7.72
CA GLY A 126 10.70 13.89 -8.42
C GLY A 126 9.50 13.84 -9.39
N GLU A 127 8.34 14.25 -8.92
CA GLU A 127 7.10 14.27 -9.72
C GLU A 127 7.16 15.29 -10.87
N ASN A 128 7.64 16.51 -10.61
CA ASN A 128 7.80 17.55 -11.64
C ASN A 128 8.86 17.16 -12.69
N SER A 129 9.97 16.55 -12.26
CA SER A 129 11.01 16.04 -13.17
C SER A 129 10.45 14.96 -14.10
N ALA A 130 9.63 14.06 -13.59
CA ALA A 130 8.95 13.05 -14.40
C ALA A 130 7.98 13.67 -15.41
N THR A 131 7.23 14.71 -15.01
CA THR A 131 6.31 15.44 -15.90
C THR A 131 7.05 16.11 -17.04
N LEU A 132 8.13 16.84 -16.71
CA LEU A 132 9.00 17.49 -17.68
C LEU A 132 9.61 16.48 -18.65
N ALA A 133 10.09 15.36 -18.13
CA ALA A 133 10.70 14.28 -18.92
C ALA A 133 9.71 13.67 -19.90
N LEU A 134 8.50 13.32 -19.46
CA LEU A 134 7.47 12.71 -20.30
C LEU A 134 7.03 13.64 -21.44
N THR A 135 6.86 14.93 -21.13
CA THR A 135 6.47 15.91 -22.14
C THR A 135 7.54 16.07 -23.18
N TYR A 136 8.80 16.28 -22.74
CA TYR A 136 9.93 16.42 -23.63
C TYR A 136 10.10 15.18 -24.53
N ASP A 137 10.02 14.00 -23.96
CA ASP A 137 10.20 12.73 -24.67
C ASP A 137 9.11 12.46 -25.72
N ILE A 138 7.85 12.64 -25.35
CA ILE A 138 6.72 12.37 -26.24
C ILE A 138 6.62 13.41 -27.37
N LEU A 139 6.94 14.67 -27.09
CA LEU A 139 6.87 15.76 -28.06
C LEU A 139 8.17 16.03 -28.81
N HIS A 140 9.26 15.32 -28.49
CA HIS A 140 10.61 15.61 -28.96
C HIS A 140 10.72 15.96 -30.44
N GLU A 141 10.09 15.18 -31.31
CA GLU A 141 10.14 15.41 -32.78
C GLU A 141 9.32 16.62 -33.24
N THR A 142 8.40 17.12 -32.41
CA THR A 142 7.52 18.25 -32.75
C THR A 142 7.91 19.54 -32.03
N LEU A 143 8.85 19.50 -31.07
CA LEU A 143 9.30 20.68 -30.35
C LEU A 143 10.14 21.58 -31.25
N SER A 144 9.82 22.88 -31.31
CA SER A 144 10.67 23.92 -31.89
C SER A 144 11.96 24.10 -31.09
N GLN A 145 12.93 24.79 -31.64
CA GLN A 145 14.18 25.10 -30.94
C GLN A 145 13.93 25.96 -29.68
N GLU A 146 12.99 26.89 -29.74
CA GLU A 146 12.58 27.72 -28.59
C GLU A 146 11.99 26.86 -27.47
N GLU A 147 11.05 25.98 -27.81
CA GLU A 147 10.41 25.07 -26.85
C GLU A 147 11.43 24.11 -26.24
N ARG A 148 12.36 23.52 -27.02
CA ARG A 148 13.48 22.73 -26.47
C ARG A 148 14.29 23.53 -25.48
N GLY A 149 14.64 24.79 -25.83
CA GLY A 149 15.35 25.71 -24.93
C GLY A 149 14.60 25.97 -23.62
N LEU A 150 13.27 26.13 -23.68
CA LEU A 150 12.42 26.28 -22.51
C LEU A 150 12.52 25.05 -21.57
N PHE A 151 12.33 23.84 -22.11
CA PHE A 151 12.38 22.60 -21.33
C PHE A 151 13.74 22.40 -20.65
N LEU A 152 14.81 22.60 -21.40
CA LEU A 152 16.19 22.52 -20.88
C LEU A 152 16.46 23.60 -19.83
N GLY A 153 15.96 24.82 -20.04
CA GLY A 153 16.06 25.92 -19.08
C GLY A 153 15.38 25.60 -17.75
N ILE A 154 14.18 25.00 -17.79
CA ILE A 154 13.47 24.55 -16.57
C ILE A 154 14.26 23.43 -15.86
N ALA A 155 14.78 22.45 -16.60
CA ALA A 155 15.57 21.35 -16.02
C ALA A 155 16.84 21.88 -15.33
N ARG A 156 17.58 22.81 -15.99
CA ARG A 156 18.81 23.44 -15.46
C ARG A 156 18.55 24.39 -14.28
N ARG A 157 17.37 25.01 -14.23
CA ARG A 157 17.01 25.86 -13.10
C ARG A 157 16.64 25.08 -11.85
N TRP A 158 15.85 24.01 -12.02
CA TRP A 158 15.21 23.31 -10.91
C TRP A 158 15.81 21.93 -10.64
N SER A 159 15.62 20.97 -11.55
CA SER A 159 15.90 19.57 -11.28
C SER A 159 17.37 19.24 -11.13
N VAL A 160 18.21 19.71 -12.07
CA VAL A 160 19.63 19.32 -12.13
C VAL A 160 20.40 19.80 -10.89
N PRO A 161 20.41 21.10 -10.52
CA PRO A 161 21.20 21.57 -9.38
C PRO A 161 20.69 20.97 -8.06
N ALA A 162 19.37 20.93 -7.86
CA ALA A 162 18.80 20.34 -6.64
C ALA A 162 19.13 18.84 -6.49
N PHE A 163 19.12 18.08 -7.59
CA PHE A 163 19.49 16.66 -7.58
C PHE A 163 20.96 16.47 -7.20
N PHE A 164 21.87 17.29 -7.76
CA PHE A 164 23.29 17.18 -7.44
C PHE A 164 23.60 17.54 -5.99
N VAL A 165 22.97 18.60 -5.45
CA VAL A 165 23.06 18.96 -4.02
C VAL A 165 22.52 17.83 -3.15
N ALA A 166 21.34 17.29 -3.47
CA ALA A 166 20.71 16.23 -2.70
C ALA A 166 21.50 14.91 -2.67
N THR A 167 22.32 14.66 -3.69
CA THR A 167 23.07 13.41 -3.86
C THR A 167 24.57 13.54 -3.66
N ALA A 168 25.10 14.74 -3.41
CA ALA A 168 26.50 14.96 -3.03
C ALA A 168 26.77 14.37 -1.63
N GLU A 169 28.01 13.98 -1.36
CA GLU A 169 28.37 13.30 -0.11
C GLU A 169 28.14 14.19 1.12
N GLU A 170 28.53 15.47 1.00
CA GLU A 170 28.49 16.47 2.08
C GLU A 170 27.07 16.93 2.42
N THR A 171 26.18 16.96 1.43
CA THR A 171 24.80 17.48 1.55
C THR A 171 23.74 16.42 1.36
N ARG A 172 24.14 15.15 1.35
CA ARG A 172 23.29 14.00 1.00
C ARG A 172 22.01 13.94 1.81
N GLN A 173 20.90 13.98 1.11
CA GLN A 173 19.60 13.81 1.71
C GLN A 173 19.32 12.35 2.07
N SER A 174 18.49 12.13 3.09
CA SER A 174 18.21 10.80 3.65
C SER A 174 17.63 9.82 2.63
N TRP A 175 16.80 10.27 1.70
CA TRP A 175 16.17 9.42 0.70
C TRP A 175 17.17 8.71 -0.24
N VAL A 176 18.35 9.28 -0.42
CA VAL A 176 19.40 8.71 -1.31
C VAL A 176 19.84 7.32 -0.84
N THR A 177 19.87 7.10 0.48
CA THR A 177 20.35 5.85 1.10
C THR A 177 19.26 5.08 1.84
N ARG A 178 18.08 5.67 2.03
CA ARG A 178 17.00 5.07 2.82
C ARG A 178 16.17 4.12 1.98
N LYS A 179 16.63 2.87 1.91
CA LYS A 179 16.08 1.81 1.05
C LYS A 179 14.61 1.46 1.30
N GLU A 180 14.11 1.67 2.52
CA GLU A 180 12.75 1.35 2.94
C GLU A 180 11.73 2.48 2.72
N SER A 181 12.13 3.59 2.08
CA SER A 181 11.27 4.75 1.89
C SER A 181 10.89 4.96 0.42
N ASN A 182 9.61 5.21 0.17
CA ASN A 182 9.10 5.56 -1.15
C ASN A 182 9.78 6.80 -1.76
N TRP A 183 10.32 7.71 -0.92
CA TRP A 183 11.07 8.88 -1.38
C TRP A 183 12.23 8.52 -2.29
N ALA A 184 12.95 7.43 -1.97
CA ALA A 184 14.07 6.97 -2.78
C ALA A 184 13.65 6.71 -4.24
N ALA A 185 12.51 6.04 -4.42
CA ALA A 185 12.02 5.69 -5.75
C ALA A 185 11.42 6.90 -6.48
N VAL A 186 10.67 7.77 -5.80
CA VAL A 186 10.02 8.93 -6.42
C VAL A 186 11.07 9.94 -6.87
N CYS A 187 12.00 10.32 -5.99
CA CYS A 187 13.04 11.28 -6.30
C CYS A 187 14.01 10.74 -7.38
N ALA A 188 14.57 9.54 -7.16
CA ALA A 188 15.50 8.96 -8.12
C ALA A 188 14.81 8.58 -9.45
N GLY A 189 13.58 8.06 -9.40
CA GLY A 189 12.83 7.69 -10.61
C GLY A 189 12.52 8.88 -11.50
N GLY A 190 12.04 9.99 -10.90
CA GLY A 190 11.78 11.23 -11.65
C GLY A 190 13.04 11.84 -12.27
N ALA A 191 14.11 11.97 -11.47
CA ALA A 191 15.40 12.46 -11.96
C ALA A 191 15.99 11.55 -13.04
N GLY A 192 15.84 10.22 -12.88
CA GLY A 192 16.33 9.24 -13.86
C GLY A 192 15.59 9.31 -15.20
N MET A 193 14.27 9.50 -15.18
CA MET A 193 13.49 9.72 -16.40
C MET A 193 13.90 11.02 -17.10
N LEU A 194 14.15 12.11 -16.34
CA LEU A 194 14.62 13.36 -16.90
C LEU A 194 15.98 13.18 -17.59
N ALA A 195 16.93 12.53 -16.92
CA ALA A 195 18.23 12.26 -17.49
C ALA A 195 18.21 11.35 -18.72
N LEU A 196 17.25 10.40 -18.80
CA LEU A 196 17.04 9.59 -20.00
C LEU A 196 16.43 10.41 -21.14
N ALA A 197 15.44 11.26 -20.83
CA ALA A 197 14.74 12.05 -21.84
C ALA A 197 15.65 13.10 -22.49
N MET A 198 16.52 13.73 -21.72
CA MET A 198 17.37 14.85 -22.16
C MET A 198 18.87 14.48 -22.24
N TYR A 199 19.16 13.20 -22.50
CA TYR A 199 20.51 12.64 -22.40
C TYR A 199 21.54 13.34 -23.29
N GLU A 200 21.15 13.70 -24.50
CA GLU A 200 22.02 14.32 -25.49
C GLU A 200 22.25 15.81 -25.21
N GLU A 201 21.32 16.49 -24.56
CA GLU A 201 21.35 17.96 -24.33
C GLU A 201 21.78 18.38 -22.93
N LEU A 202 21.73 17.46 -21.95
CA LEU A 202 22.21 17.69 -20.58
C LEU A 202 23.48 16.90 -20.32
N PRO A 203 24.65 17.57 -20.30
CA PRO A 203 25.95 16.91 -20.05
C PRO A 203 26.01 16.12 -18.73
N GLU A 204 25.20 16.53 -17.75
CA GLU A 204 25.10 15.91 -16.42
C GLU A 204 24.34 14.57 -16.42
N SER A 205 23.62 14.23 -17.50
CA SER A 205 22.72 13.07 -17.55
C SER A 205 23.40 11.74 -17.22
N ALA A 206 24.61 11.51 -17.69
CA ALA A 206 25.33 10.27 -17.43
C ALA A 206 25.63 10.09 -15.93
N GLU A 207 26.06 11.17 -15.25
CA GLU A 207 26.31 11.14 -13.80
C GLU A 207 25.00 11.04 -13.00
N MET A 208 23.95 11.76 -13.42
CA MET A 208 22.62 11.61 -12.82
C MET A 208 22.17 10.16 -12.86
N LEU A 209 22.26 9.48 -14.01
CA LEU A 209 21.89 8.08 -14.16
C LEU A 209 22.73 7.14 -13.27
N ALA A 210 24.03 7.43 -13.11
CA ALA A 210 24.88 6.67 -12.21
C ALA A 210 24.43 6.81 -10.74
N ARG A 211 24.08 8.02 -10.29
CA ARG A 211 23.57 8.29 -8.93
C ARG A 211 22.18 7.66 -8.72
N VAL A 212 21.27 7.83 -9.67
CA VAL A 212 19.94 7.19 -9.69
C VAL A 212 20.05 5.67 -9.59
N GLY A 213 20.98 5.07 -10.37
CA GLY A 213 21.19 3.63 -10.36
C GLY A 213 21.59 3.08 -9.00
N ARG A 214 22.41 3.81 -8.23
CA ARG A 214 22.78 3.44 -6.85
C ARG A 214 21.58 3.47 -5.92
N THR A 215 20.83 4.57 -5.90
CA THR A 215 19.63 4.71 -5.03
C THR A 215 18.56 3.69 -5.40
N MET A 216 18.27 3.52 -6.69
CA MET A 216 17.28 2.55 -7.16
C MET A 216 17.73 1.11 -6.86
N GLY A 217 19.03 0.84 -6.90
CA GLY A 217 19.62 -0.44 -6.49
C GLY A 217 19.36 -0.77 -5.03
N LEU A 218 19.46 0.21 -4.12
CA LEU A 218 19.13 0.05 -2.70
C LEU A 218 17.62 -0.18 -2.51
N TYR A 219 16.78 0.64 -3.13
CA TYR A 219 15.32 0.55 -3.03
C TYR A 219 14.80 -0.80 -3.51
N MET A 220 15.14 -1.22 -4.72
CA MET A 220 14.71 -2.50 -5.29
C MET A 220 15.41 -3.69 -4.60
N GLY A 221 16.63 -3.50 -4.11
CA GLY A 221 17.38 -4.49 -3.34
C GLY A 221 16.72 -4.84 -2.01
N TYR A 222 16.00 -3.91 -1.39
CA TYR A 222 15.25 -4.12 -0.15
C TYR A 222 14.16 -5.21 -0.28
N LEU A 223 13.65 -5.44 -1.48
CA LEU A 223 12.71 -6.52 -1.74
C LEU A 223 13.24 -7.91 -1.38
N LYS A 224 14.57 -8.13 -1.44
CA LYS A 224 15.20 -9.38 -1.02
C LYS A 224 15.06 -9.62 0.48
N GLU A 225 15.13 -8.54 1.25
CA GLU A 225 14.99 -8.61 2.71
C GLU A 225 13.53 -8.83 3.13
N THR A 226 12.56 -8.39 2.33
CA THR A 226 11.12 -8.45 2.63
C THR A 226 10.38 -9.56 1.89
N GLY A 227 11.08 -10.38 1.09
CA GLY A 227 10.47 -11.42 0.27
C GLY A 227 9.46 -10.90 -0.76
N GLY A 228 9.68 -9.69 -1.27
CA GLY A 228 8.81 -8.99 -2.22
C GLY A 228 7.68 -8.19 -1.57
N GLY A 229 7.60 -8.12 -0.24
CA GLY A 229 6.68 -7.23 0.46
C GLY A 229 7.20 -5.79 0.56
N TRP A 230 6.38 -4.88 1.08
CA TRP A 230 6.75 -3.48 1.30
C TRP A 230 6.30 -2.98 2.67
N THR A 231 7.25 -2.62 3.52
CA THR A 231 7.01 -2.36 4.95
C THR A 231 6.22 -1.10 5.25
N GLU A 232 6.24 -0.10 4.37
CA GLU A 232 5.39 1.10 4.49
C GLU A 232 3.89 0.81 4.23
N GLY A 233 3.54 -0.39 3.71
CA GLY A 233 2.17 -0.75 3.39
C GLY A 233 1.81 -0.59 1.91
N VAL A 234 0.57 -0.98 1.57
CA VAL A 234 0.11 -1.12 0.17
C VAL A 234 -0.08 0.22 -0.56
N GLY A 235 -0.47 1.27 0.14
CA GLY A 235 -0.64 2.60 -0.45
C GLY A 235 0.70 3.21 -0.84
N TYR A 236 1.69 3.12 0.03
CA TYR A 236 3.06 3.59 -0.25
C TYR A 236 3.78 2.70 -1.26
N TRP A 237 3.45 1.38 -1.31
CA TRP A 237 3.87 0.53 -2.41
C TRP A 237 3.42 1.11 -3.75
N ASN A 238 2.14 1.45 -3.89
CA ASN A 238 1.62 2.06 -5.12
C ASN A 238 2.41 3.32 -5.52
N TYR A 239 2.67 4.19 -4.57
CA TYR A 239 3.36 5.44 -4.81
C TYR A 239 4.83 5.24 -5.23
N GLY A 240 5.61 4.53 -4.42
CA GLY A 240 7.04 4.32 -4.70
C GLY A 240 7.28 3.45 -5.93
N PHE A 241 6.58 2.32 -6.05
CA PHE A 241 6.78 1.40 -7.18
C PHE A 241 6.28 1.96 -8.51
N ARG A 242 5.31 2.91 -8.51
CA ARG A 242 4.98 3.65 -9.71
C ARG A 242 6.24 4.27 -10.32
N TYR A 243 6.97 5.08 -9.58
CA TYR A 243 8.18 5.76 -10.08
C TYR A 243 9.35 4.80 -10.33
N ALA A 244 9.50 3.77 -9.50
CA ALA A 244 10.51 2.75 -9.75
C ALA A 244 10.28 2.03 -11.09
N PHE A 245 9.08 1.52 -11.35
CA PHE A 245 8.79 0.84 -12.61
C PHE A 245 8.77 1.78 -13.81
N MET A 246 8.26 3.01 -13.68
CA MET A 246 8.33 4.01 -14.73
C MET A 246 9.79 4.24 -15.16
N TYR A 247 10.71 4.42 -14.22
CA TYR A 247 12.14 4.57 -14.51
C TYR A 247 12.74 3.29 -15.10
N LEU A 248 12.54 2.13 -14.48
CA LEU A 248 13.17 0.87 -14.94
C LEU A 248 12.72 0.48 -16.34
N LEU A 249 11.45 0.64 -16.67
CA LEU A 249 10.91 0.40 -18.02
C LEU A 249 11.43 1.42 -19.02
N SER A 250 11.55 2.69 -18.63
CA SER A 250 12.16 3.75 -19.46
C SER A 250 13.64 3.46 -19.74
N HIS A 251 14.40 3.08 -18.73
CA HIS A 251 15.81 2.71 -18.89
C HIS A 251 15.97 1.51 -19.83
N GLU A 252 15.15 0.48 -19.69
CA GLU A 252 15.21 -0.68 -20.57
C GLU A 252 14.92 -0.30 -22.03
N ARG A 253 13.91 0.55 -22.26
CA ARG A 253 13.57 1.02 -23.61
C ARG A 253 14.67 1.91 -24.18
N ALA A 254 15.11 2.93 -23.43
CA ALA A 254 16.11 3.88 -23.90
C ALA A 254 17.45 3.22 -24.23
N THR A 255 17.87 2.23 -23.46
CA THR A 255 19.16 1.55 -23.65
C THR A 255 19.08 0.32 -24.54
N GLY A 256 17.88 -0.18 -24.84
CA GLY A 256 17.66 -1.47 -25.53
C GLY A 256 18.11 -2.71 -24.72
N LYS A 257 18.46 -2.55 -23.44
CA LYS A 257 19.00 -3.61 -22.58
C LYS A 257 18.10 -3.84 -21.37
N ALA A 258 17.78 -5.11 -21.10
CA ALA A 258 17.00 -5.48 -19.94
C ALA A 258 17.67 -5.05 -18.63
N HIS A 259 16.98 -4.23 -17.83
CA HIS A 259 17.52 -3.70 -16.59
C HIS A 259 17.73 -4.83 -15.56
N PRO A 260 18.90 -4.93 -14.89
CA PRO A 260 19.20 -6.01 -13.95
C PRO A 260 18.18 -6.15 -12.82
N LEU A 261 17.68 -5.03 -12.30
CA LEU A 261 16.68 -5.01 -11.22
C LEU A 261 15.32 -5.62 -11.64
N LEU A 262 14.96 -5.59 -12.93
CA LEU A 262 13.76 -6.25 -13.45
C LEU A 262 13.90 -7.78 -13.54
N ARG A 263 15.13 -8.31 -13.45
CA ARG A 263 15.39 -9.76 -13.49
C ARG A 263 15.36 -10.42 -12.10
N GLN A 264 15.32 -9.63 -11.02
CA GLN A 264 15.27 -10.18 -9.66
C GLN A 264 13.93 -10.88 -9.41
N PRO A 265 13.91 -12.08 -8.82
CA PRO A 265 12.68 -12.79 -8.52
C PRO A 265 11.73 -11.99 -7.62
N GLU A 266 12.28 -11.24 -6.68
CA GLU A 266 11.53 -10.41 -5.74
C GLU A 266 10.83 -9.24 -6.44
N THR A 267 11.40 -8.73 -7.54
CA THR A 267 10.75 -7.69 -8.36
C THR A 267 9.47 -8.22 -9.03
N ARG A 268 9.45 -9.49 -9.43
CA ARG A 268 8.20 -10.12 -9.89
C ARG A 268 7.26 -10.43 -8.73
N ALA A 269 7.79 -10.90 -7.62
CA ALA A 269 7.00 -11.27 -6.44
C ALA A 269 6.28 -10.06 -5.84
N THR A 270 6.91 -8.87 -5.81
CA THR A 270 6.32 -7.66 -5.25
C THR A 270 5.03 -7.24 -5.94
N LEU A 271 4.86 -7.57 -7.23
CA LEU A 271 3.62 -7.25 -7.96
C LEU A 271 2.38 -7.92 -7.34
N SER A 272 2.52 -9.04 -6.64
CA SER A 272 1.41 -9.70 -5.94
C SER A 272 1.10 -9.07 -4.58
N PHE A 273 2.03 -8.32 -3.98
CA PHE A 273 1.91 -7.82 -2.62
C PHE A 273 0.65 -6.96 -2.38
N PRO A 274 0.37 -5.90 -3.16
CA PRO A 274 -0.82 -5.08 -2.92
C PRO A 274 -2.12 -5.84 -3.21
N VAL A 275 -2.12 -6.77 -4.18
CA VAL A 275 -3.27 -7.62 -4.50
C VAL A 275 -3.59 -8.57 -3.35
N ASP A 276 -2.56 -9.14 -2.73
CA ASP A 276 -2.70 -10.06 -1.59
C ASP A 276 -3.28 -9.37 -0.34
N PHE A 277 -2.97 -8.09 -0.13
CA PHE A 277 -3.48 -7.30 0.99
C PHE A 277 -4.64 -6.36 0.61
N SER A 278 -5.23 -6.57 -0.58
CA SER A 278 -6.44 -5.88 -1.02
C SER A 278 -7.41 -6.86 -1.69
N PRO A 279 -7.85 -7.90 -0.96
CA PRO A 279 -8.71 -8.94 -1.52
C PRO A 279 -10.01 -8.33 -2.05
N ASN A 280 -10.38 -8.69 -3.27
CA ASN A 280 -11.59 -8.19 -3.92
C ASN A 280 -11.67 -6.63 -3.99
N GLY A 281 -10.53 -5.93 -3.93
CA GLY A 281 -10.46 -4.46 -3.90
C GLY A 281 -10.73 -3.84 -2.52
N VAL A 282 -10.77 -4.65 -1.46
CA VAL A 282 -11.01 -4.20 -0.08
C VAL A 282 -9.67 -4.03 0.64
N ALA A 283 -9.48 -2.90 1.31
CA ALA A 283 -8.29 -2.66 2.12
C ALA A 283 -8.17 -3.67 3.29
N ALA A 284 -7.08 -4.40 3.32
CA ALA A 284 -6.73 -5.36 4.36
C ALA A 284 -5.23 -5.29 4.73
N GLY A 285 -4.57 -4.19 4.40
CA GLY A 285 -3.18 -3.89 4.76
C GLY A 285 -3.04 -3.34 6.17
N PHE A 286 -1.84 -2.81 6.47
CA PHE A 286 -1.44 -2.26 7.77
C PHE A 286 -0.67 -0.96 7.56
N GLY A 287 -0.53 -0.15 8.62
CA GLY A 287 0.14 1.15 8.60
C GLY A 287 -0.78 2.30 8.15
N ASP A 288 -0.20 3.50 7.99
CA ASP A 288 -0.94 4.74 7.71
C ASP A 288 -1.80 4.65 6.44
N SER A 289 -1.26 4.15 5.35
CA SER A 289 -1.94 4.04 4.06
C SER A 289 -2.18 2.57 3.70
N ASN A 290 -3.27 2.01 4.20
CA ASN A 290 -3.60 0.60 4.01
C ASN A 290 -4.55 0.32 2.85
N HIS A 291 -4.97 1.34 2.10
CA HIS A 291 -5.83 1.19 0.92
C HIS A 291 -4.99 1.15 -0.35
N TRP A 292 -5.47 0.39 -1.32
CA TRP A 292 -4.87 0.25 -2.63
C TRP A 292 -5.95 0.25 -3.72
N GLN A 293 -5.60 0.83 -4.85
CA GLN A 293 -6.34 0.71 -6.10
C GLN A 293 -5.38 0.36 -7.24
N PRO A 294 -5.84 -0.35 -8.28
CA PRO A 294 -5.00 -0.60 -9.45
C PRO A 294 -4.53 0.70 -10.09
N LEU A 295 -3.22 0.83 -10.33
CA LEU A 295 -2.65 1.93 -11.12
C LEU A 295 -2.10 1.38 -12.44
N PRO A 296 -2.12 2.18 -13.52
CA PRO A 296 -1.74 1.74 -14.86
C PRO A 296 -0.31 1.19 -14.98
N PHE A 297 0.67 1.74 -14.26
CA PHE A 297 2.04 1.24 -14.27
C PHE A 297 2.14 -0.25 -13.90
N HIS A 298 1.22 -0.71 -13.05
CA HIS A 298 1.19 -2.10 -12.58
C HIS A 298 0.88 -3.07 -13.74
N TYR A 299 0.03 -2.65 -14.71
CA TYR A 299 -0.19 -3.43 -15.94
C TYR A 299 1.08 -3.55 -16.78
N ALA A 300 1.80 -2.43 -16.98
CA ALA A 300 3.05 -2.44 -17.73
C ALA A 300 4.12 -3.33 -17.06
N ALA A 301 4.26 -3.22 -15.74
CA ALA A 301 5.17 -4.07 -14.96
C ALA A 301 4.77 -5.56 -15.03
N ALA A 302 3.48 -5.87 -14.88
CA ALA A 302 2.97 -7.23 -14.94
C ALA A 302 3.13 -7.85 -16.36
N GLU A 303 2.92 -7.07 -17.41
CA GLU A 303 3.18 -7.49 -18.79
C GLU A 303 4.67 -7.83 -18.98
N ARG A 304 5.55 -6.88 -18.59
CA ARG A 304 7.00 -7.05 -18.75
C ARG A 304 7.55 -8.24 -17.99
N LEU A 305 7.04 -8.50 -16.79
CA LEU A 305 7.48 -9.59 -15.91
C LEU A 305 6.65 -10.86 -16.08
N LYS A 306 5.75 -10.91 -17.05
CA LYS A 306 4.88 -12.06 -17.36
C LYS A 306 4.07 -12.54 -16.13
N ALA A 307 3.58 -11.59 -15.33
CA ALA A 307 2.78 -11.86 -14.13
C ALA A 307 1.27 -11.87 -14.46
N HIS A 308 0.83 -12.82 -15.28
CA HIS A 308 -0.55 -12.90 -15.79
C HIS A 308 -1.59 -13.02 -14.65
N GLU A 309 -1.23 -13.66 -13.55
CA GLU A 309 -2.07 -13.77 -12.36
C GLU A 309 -2.33 -12.39 -11.70
N VAL A 310 -1.35 -11.49 -11.78
CA VAL A 310 -1.49 -10.11 -11.30
C VAL A 310 -2.38 -9.32 -12.25
N THR A 311 -2.11 -9.38 -13.56
CA THR A 311 -2.96 -8.71 -14.57
C THR A 311 -4.43 -9.11 -14.44
N ALA A 312 -4.73 -10.40 -14.24
CA ALA A 312 -6.10 -10.86 -14.03
C ALA A 312 -6.74 -10.27 -12.75
N ALA A 313 -5.96 -10.09 -11.68
CA ALA A 313 -6.45 -9.49 -10.44
C ALA A 313 -6.68 -7.97 -10.61
N LEU A 314 -5.84 -7.28 -11.37
CA LEU A 314 -6.02 -5.88 -11.74
C LEU A 314 -7.30 -5.68 -12.58
N ASP A 315 -7.53 -6.55 -13.58
CA ASP A 315 -8.74 -6.53 -14.41
C ASP A 315 -10.00 -6.72 -13.56
N ASP A 316 -9.98 -7.67 -12.63
CA ASP A 316 -11.10 -7.91 -11.71
C ASP A 316 -11.34 -6.70 -10.79
N ALA A 317 -10.30 -6.05 -10.30
CA ALA A 317 -10.40 -4.86 -9.47
C ALA A 317 -10.94 -3.65 -10.26
N MET A 318 -10.42 -3.40 -11.48
CA MET A 318 -10.91 -2.34 -12.36
C MET A 318 -12.38 -2.54 -12.72
N ALA A 319 -12.78 -3.76 -13.07
CA ALA A 319 -14.17 -4.08 -13.39
C ALA A 319 -15.14 -3.91 -12.19
N ARG A 320 -14.64 -3.98 -10.96
CA ARG A 320 -15.44 -3.66 -9.74
C ARG A 320 -15.58 -2.17 -9.54
N LEU A 321 -14.50 -1.39 -9.74
CA LEU A 321 -14.52 0.07 -9.66
C LEU A 321 -15.49 0.66 -10.70
N ASP A 322 -15.51 0.13 -11.92
CA ASP A 322 -16.41 0.56 -13.00
C ASP A 322 -17.90 0.31 -12.66
N ARG A 323 -18.20 -0.75 -11.90
CA ARG A 323 -19.57 -1.08 -11.45
C ARG A 323 -20.00 -0.41 -10.17
N SER A 324 -19.06 0.18 -9.41
CA SER A 324 -19.38 0.87 -8.17
C SER A 324 -20.19 2.14 -8.46
N PRO A 325 -21.22 2.48 -7.67
CA PRO A 325 -21.93 3.74 -7.83
C PRO A 325 -20.91 4.87 -7.77
N LYS A 326 -20.95 5.74 -8.79
CA LYS A 326 -20.07 6.92 -8.83
C LYS A 326 -20.22 7.65 -7.50
N PRO A 327 -19.13 7.98 -6.82
CA PRO A 327 -19.23 8.67 -5.54
C PRO A 327 -19.97 9.99 -5.73
N ALA A 328 -20.72 10.37 -4.68
CA ALA A 328 -21.50 11.59 -4.64
C ALA A 328 -20.71 12.84 -5.10
N PRO A 329 -21.39 13.86 -5.68
CA PRO A 329 -20.72 14.99 -6.28
C PRO A 329 -19.84 15.73 -5.30
N ARG A 330 -18.65 15.98 -5.74
CA ARG A 330 -17.63 16.96 -5.35
C ARG A 330 -17.86 17.74 -4.04
N GLY A 331 -17.55 17.08 -2.92
CA GLY A 331 -17.21 17.78 -1.70
C GLY A 331 -15.89 17.20 -1.21
N ARG A 332 -14.81 18.00 -1.21
CA ARG A 332 -13.48 17.72 -0.64
C ARG A 332 -12.94 16.28 -0.88
N ARG A 333 -12.73 15.92 -2.13
CA ARG A 333 -11.77 14.88 -2.44
C ARG A 333 -10.39 15.52 -2.45
N SER A 334 -9.44 14.89 -1.80
CA SER A 334 -8.05 15.22 -2.00
C SER A 334 -7.82 15.28 -3.52
N ALA A 335 -7.38 16.42 -4.01
CA ALA A 335 -7.14 16.69 -5.43
C ALA A 335 -5.93 15.90 -5.98
N ILE A 336 -5.59 14.77 -5.36
CA ILE A 336 -4.53 13.86 -5.79
C ILE A 336 -5.14 12.95 -6.85
N SER A 337 -5.12 13.40 -8.09
CA SER A 337 -5.43 12.57 -9.25
C SER A 337 -4.13 12.28 -9.99
N TRP A 338 -3.84 11.01 -10.15
CA TRP A 338 -2.83 10.53 -11.08
C TRP A 338 -3.41 10.58 -12.49
N PRO A 339 -2.60 10.57 -13.56
CA PRO A 339 -3.09 10.46 -14.94
C PRO A 339 -3.60 9.05 -15.26
N ASP A 340 -4.41 8.49 -14.36
CA ASP A 340 -4.81 7.08 -14.37
C ASP A 340 -5.60 6.71 -15.63
N ALA A 341 -6.52 7.55 -16.07
CA ALA A 341 -7.32 7.29 -17.26
C ALA A 341 -6.43 7.31 -18.52
N ALA A 342 -5.58 8.32 -18.65
CA ALA A 342 -4.69 8.49 -19.81
C ALA A 342 -3.65 7.37 -19.89
N GLU A 343 -2.96 7.08 -18.78
CA GLU A 343 -1.98 5.99 -18.74
C GLU A 343 -2.64 4.63 -18.94
N LEU A 344 -3.87 4.42 -18.46
CA LEU A 344 -4.58 3.14 -18.64
C LEU A 344 -4.82 2.84 -20.12
N LEU A 345 -5.15 3.86 -20.93
CA LEU A 345 -5.29 3.72 -22.38
C LEU A 345 -3.98 3.30 -23.05
N CYS A 346 -2.85 3.75 -22.53
CA CYS A 346 -1.52 3.44 -23.05
C CYS A 346 -1.01 2.07 -22.56
N LEU A 347 -1.17 1.79 -21.27
CA LEU A 347 -0.45 0.68 -20.60
C LEU A 347 -1.24 -0.62 -20.54
N HIS A 348 -2.58 -0.59 -20.66
CA HIS A 348 -3.39 -1.81 -20.74
C HIS A 348 -3.39 -2.38 -22.17
N GLN A 349 -3.32 -3.72 -22.30
CA GLN A 349 -3.24 -4.38 -23.62
C GLN A 349 -4.57 -4.42 -24.41
N GLY A 350 -5.65 -3.87 -23.90
CA GLY A 350 -6.97 -3.85 -24.54
C GLY A 350 -7.73 -5.19 -24.52
N LYS A 351 -7.19 -6.22 -23.90
CA LYS A 351 -7.82 -7.55 -23.76
C LYS A 351 -7.63 -8.12 -22.35
N LEU A 352 -8.64 -8.84 -21.89
CA LEU A 352 -8.55 -9.56 -20.62
C LEU A 352 -7.60 -10.75 -20.75
N VAL A 353 -6.83 -10.99 -19.69
CA VAL A 353 -6.02 -12.21 -19.60
C VAL A 353 -6.83 -13.37 -19.04
N ARG A 354 -6.42 -14.61 -19.35
CA ARG A 354 -7.04 -15.80 -18.80
C ARG A 354 -6.90 -15.81 -17.28
N ARG A 355 -8.01 -15.99 -16.57
CA ARG A 355 -8.00 -16.12 -15.10
C ARG A 355 -7.16 -17.32 -14.66
N PRO A 356 -6.34 -17.17 -13.62
CA PRO A 356 -5.53 -18.25 -13.09
C PRO A 356 -6.39 -19.33 -12.44
N THR A 357 -5.86 -20.54 -12.36
CA THR A 357 -6.49 -21.66 -11.65
C THR A 357 -6.71 -21.33 -10.18
N VAL A 358 -7.90 -21.62 -9.67
CA VAL A 358 -8.25 -21.39 -8.26
C VAL A 358 -7.44 -22.29 -7.34
N ARG A 359 -6.62 -21.70 -6.49
CA ARG A 359 -5.94 -22.38 -5.38
C ARG A 359 -6.80 -22.29 -4.12
N ARG A 360 -6.95 -23.41 -3.40
CA ARG A 360 -7.77 -23.49 -2.19
C ARG A 360 -6.92 -23.59 -0.93
N ASN A 361 -7.47 -23.15 0.19
CA ASN A 361 -6.85 -23.20 1.52
C ASN A 361 -5.40 -22.64 1.48
N VAL A 362 -5.29 -21.36 1.11
CA VAL A 362 -4.02 -20.69 0.88
C VAL A 362 -3.48 -20.10 2.17
N ALA A 363 -2.19 -20.32 2.42
CA ALA A 363 -1.40 -19.58 3.41
C ALA A 363 -0.15 -19.05 2.72
N ARG A 364 0.16 -17.77 2.89
CA ARG A 364 1.35 -17.11 2.34
C ARG A 364 2.00 -16.26 3.42
N LEU A 365 3.33 -16.25 3.44
CA LEU A 365 4.14 -15.42 4.33
C LEU A 365 5.15 -14.64 3.48
N TYR A 366 5.16 -13.34 3.64
CA TYR A 366 6.20 -12.45 3.14
C TYR A 366 7.36 -12.48 4.14
N ARG A 367 8.33 -13.35 3.86
CA ARG A 367 9.46 -13.62 4.77
C ARG A 367 10.33 -12.37 4.92
N GLY A 368 10.78 -12.11 6.15
CA GLY A 368 11.58 -10.93 6.50
C GLY A 368 10.73 -9.70 6.82
N MET A 369 9.59 -9.49 6.15
CA MET A 369 8.59 -8.52 6.55
C MET A 369 7.61 -9.11 7.57
N ASP A 370 7.45 -10.42 7.54
CA ASP A 370 6.62 -11.23 8.43
C ASP A 370 5.12 -10.89 8.44
N TRP A 371 4.63 -10.35 7.33
CA TRP A 371 3.19 -10.28 7.08
C TRP A 371 2.70 -11.56 6.42
N ALA A 372 1.54 -12.02 6.85
CA ALA A 372 0.96 -13.24 6.31
C ALA A 372 -0.49 -13.04 5.87
N LEU A 373 -0.96 -13.92 5.00
CA LEU A 373 -2.36 -14.07 4.66
C LEU A 373 -2.82 -15.52 4.72
N LEU A 374 -4.07 -15.69 5.10
CA LEU A 374 -4.80 -16.95 5.04
C LEU A 374 -6.10 -16.70 4.26
N CYS A 375 -6.44 -17.55 3.30
CA CYS A 375 -7.72 -17.44 2.62
C CYS A 375 -8.26 -18.79 2.13
N ASP A 376 -9.59 -18.86 1.97
CA ASP A 376 -10.28 -20.08 1.51
C ASP A 376 -9.89 -20.44 0.08
N ARG A 377 -9.65 -19.42 -0.76
CA ARG A 377 -9.23 -19.57 -2.16
C ARG A 377 -8.60 -18.27 -2.71
N LEU A 378 -7.79 -18.41 -3.78
CA LEU A 378 -7.31 -17.32 -4.62
C LEU A 378 -7.39 -17.77 -6.10
N PRO A 379 -7.82 -16.89 -7.01
CA PRO A 379 -8.37 -15.55 -6.81
C PRO A 379 -9.80 -15.59 -6.23
N GLY A 380 -10.30 -14.41 -5.88
CA GLY A 380 -11.67 -14.19 -5.43
C GLY A 380 -11.99 -14.89 -4.10
N PRO A 381 -11.29 -14.56 -2.99
CA PRO A 381 -11.54 -15.16 -1.69
C PRO A 381 -12.92 -14.77 -1.16
N ARG A 382 -13.60 -15.73 -0.51
CA ARG A 382 -14.83 -15.49 0.27
C ARG A 382 -14.51 -15.18 1.73
N LEU A 383 -13.41 -15.72 2.23
CA LEU A 383 -12.83 -15.44 3.53
C LEU A 383 -11.35 -15.18 3.35
N HIS A 384 -10.90 -13.99 3.70
CA HIS A 384 -9.51 -13.58 3.66
C HIS A 384 -9.11 -12.96 4.98
N VAL A 385 -7.92 -13.31 5.44
CA VAL A 385 -7.34 -12.82 6.69
C VAL A 385 -5.93 -12.36 6.41
N SER A 386 -5.64 -11.10 6.64
CA SER A 386 -4.28 -10.56 6.71
C SER A 386 -3.80 -10.53 8.15
N ILE A 387 -2.52 -10.79 8.39
CA ILE A 387 -1.93 -10.95 9.71
C ILE A 387 -0.63 -10.18 9.78
N ARG A 388 -0.46 -9.39 10.86
CA ARG A 388 0.66 -8.49 11.08
C ARG A 388 1.69 -9.09 12.04
N GLY A 389 2.85 -9.40 11.51
CA GLY A 389 4.07 -9.67 12.26
C GLY A 389 5.17 -8.67 11.89
N GLY A 390 6.44 -9.04 12.03
CA GLY A 390 7.59 -8.21 11.68
C GLY A 390 7.91 -7.16 12.73
N THR A 391 8.11 -5.90 12.34
CA THR A 391 8.58 -4.86 13.25
C THR A 391 7.72 -3.60 13.18
N THR A 392 7.65 -2.87 14.31
CA THR A 392 7.10 -1.51 14.37
C THR A 392 8.10 -0.44 13.91
N LYS A 393 9.41 -0.79 13.78
CA LYS A 393 10.50 0.08 13.30
C LYS A 393 10.48 0.27 11.79
N VAL A 394 9.39 0.79 11.26
CA VAL A 394 9.23 1.07 9.83
C VAL A 394 8.57 2.42 9.65
N PRO A 395 8.87 3.13 8.56
CA PRO A 395 8.11 4.33 8.23
C PRO A 395 6.62 4.00 8.16
N HIS A 396 5.79 4.92 8.65
CA HIS A 396 4.33 4.75 8.65
C HIS A 396 3.81 3.54 9.46
N GLY A 397 4.64 2.97 10.34
CA GLY A 397 4.27 1.84 11.19
C GLY A 397 3.34 2.23 12.34
N HIS A 398 2.56 1.25 12.82
CA HIS A 398 1.71 1.34 14.00
C HIS A 398 2.16 0.34 15.06
N ARG A 399 1.64 0.43 16.28
CA ARG A 399 1.79 -0.59 17.33
C ARG A 399 0.80 -1.75 17.10
N ASP A 400 0.89 -2.38 15.93
CA ASP A 400 -0.11 -3.29 15.38
C ASP A 400 0.34 -4.76 15.25
N LEU A 401 1.48 -5.12 15.84
CA LEU A 401 1.93 -6.52 15.84
C LEU A 401 0.87 -7.42 16.51
N LEU A 402 0.77 -8.70 16.08
CA LEU A 402 -0.28 -9.66 16.41
C LEU A 402 -1.64 -9.35 15.77
N SER A 403 -1.87 -8.16 15.23
CA SER A 403 -3.18 -7.82 14.69
C SER A 403 -3.49 -8.55 13.39
N PHE A 404 -4.77 -8.57 13.05
CA PHE A 404 -5.27 -9.16 11.82
C PHE A 404 -6.47 -8.36 11.31
N ASN A 405 -6.73 -8.44 9.99
CA ASN A 405 -7.99 -8.01 9.39
C ASN A 405 -8.71 -9.23 8.80
N CYS A 406 -10.04 -9.25 8.85
CA CYS A 406 -10.87 -10.32 8.30
C CYS A 406 -11.87 -9.74 7.31
N VAL A 407 -11.72 -10.11 6.04
CA VAL A 407 -12.60 -9.72 4.93
C VAL A 407 -13.47 -10.90 4.55
N VAL A 408 -14.78 -10.67 4.48
CA VAL A 408 -15.78 -11.64 4.03
C VAL A 408 -16.37 -11.14 2.71
N GLY A 409 -16.12 -11.86 1.63
CA GLY A 409 -16.51 -11.42 0.29
C GLY A 409 -15.77 -10.11 -0.08
N ASP A 410 -16.50 -9.03 -0.13
CA ASP A 410 -16.04 -7.67 -0.44
C ASP A 410 -16.22 -6.69 0.75
N GLU A 411 -16.34 -7.21 1.98
CA GLU A 411 -16.55 -6.39 3.17
C GLU A 411 -15.53 -6.68 4.28
N PRO A 412 -14.85 -5.64 4.83
CA PRO A 412 -13.93 -5.76 5.96
C PRO A 412 -14.73 -5.81 7.26
N LEU A 413 -15.20 -7.02 7.66
CA LEU A 413 -16.05 -7.18 8.84
C LEU A 413 -15.25 -7.13 10.17
N VAL A 414 -13.95 -7.39 10.13
CA VAL A 414 -13.02 -7.09 11.24
C VAL A 414 -11.82 -6.37 10.65
N ALA A 415 -11.56 -5.15 11.09
CA ALA A 415 -10.47 -4.32 10.58
C ALA A 415 -9.85 -3.48 11.69
N ASN A 416 -8.52 -3.29 11.63
CA ASN A 416 -7.84 -2.31 12.47
C ASN A 416 -8.40 -0.90 12.22
N VAL A 417 -8.46 -0.09 13.26
CA VAL A 417 -8.78 1.33 13.12
C VAL A 417 -7.50 2.04 12.67
N ASN A 418 -7.59 2.75 11.55
CA ASN A 418 -6.49 3.52 10.97
C ASN A 418 -6.92 4.96 10.76
N GLU A 419 -5.96 5.87 10.59
CA GLU A 419 -6.21 7.27 10.30
C GLU A 419 -7.02 7.42 9.01
N ARG A 420 -7.95 8.33 9.02
CA ARG A 420 -8.76 8.71 7.85
C ARG A 420 -8.18 9.89 7.11
N GLU A 421 -7.40 10.70 7.82
CA GLU A 421 -6.66 11.84 7.28
C GLU A 421 -5.40 12.07 8.10
N TYR A 422 -4.42 12.75 7.52
CA TYR A 422 -3.22 13.16 8.23
C TYR A 422 -3.47 14.47 8.98
N LEU A 423 -3.20 14.43 10.29
CA LEU A 423 -3.23 15.58 11.18
C LEU A 423 -1.83 16.20 11.30
N ASP A 424 -1.73 17.40 11.84
CA ASP A 424 -0.43 18.07 12.09
C ASP A 424 0.49 17.24 13.00
N THR A 425 -0.10 16.38 13.85
CA THR A 425 0.62 15.47 14.75
C THR A 425 1.11 14.19 14.06
N THR A 426 0.58 13.83 12.89
CA THR A 426 0.81 12.52 12.25
C THR A 426 2.29 12.23 11.97
N PHE A 427 3.08 13.24 11.61
CA PHE A 427 4.52 13.09 11.29
C PHE A 427 5.44 13.82 12.29
N GLY A 428 4.90 14.24 13.45
CA GLY A 428 5.63 14.95 14.47
C GLY A 428 5.94 14.10 15.71
N PRO A 429 6.60 14.69 16.71
CA PRO A 429 6.89 14.03 18.01
C PRO A 429 5.64 13.56 18.76
N ARG A 430 4.48 14.15 18.44
CA ARG A 430 3.18 13.83 19.05
C ARG A 430 2.42 12.71 18.35
N ARG A 431 3.03 12.01 17.37
CA ARG A 431 2.41 10.89 16.64
C ARG A 431 1.84 9.83 17.59
N GLU A 432 2.55 9.54 18.66
CA GLU A 432 2.18 8.52 19.63
C GLU A 432 0.90 8.82 20.44
N GLU A 433 0.41 10.07 20.40
CA GLU A 433 -0.84 10.48 21.04
C GLU A 433 -2.07 10.08 20.22
N LEU A 434 -1.90 9.74 18.94
CA LEU A 434 -2.98 9.34 18.07
C LEU A 434 -3.50 7.95 18.47
N TYR A 435 -4.81 7.84 18.72
CA TYR A 435 -5.45 6.56 19.03
C TYR A 435 -5.17 5.51 17.97
N GLU A 436 -5.27 5.91 16.70
CA GLU A 436 -5.11 5.04 15.52
C GLU A 436 -3.72 4.43 15.39
N ILE A 437 -2.70 5.00 16.04
CA ILE A 437 -1.33 4.45 16.06
C ILE A 437 -1.17 3.39 17.16
N SER A 438 -1.94 3.52 18.23
CA SER A 438 -1.83 2.69 19.44
C SER A 438 -2.32 1.24 19.21
N SER A 439 -1.87 0.30 20.04
CA SER A 439 -2.41 -1.06 20.06
C SER A 439 -3.89 -1.12 20.48
N ALA A 440 -4.39 -0.09 21.15
CA ALA A 440 -5.78 -0.01 21.58
C ALA A 440 -6.76 0.06 20.40
N SER A 441 -6.31 0.55 19.25
CA SER A 441 -7.06 0.64 18.00
C SER A 441 -6.92 -0.61 17.10
N LYS A 442 -6.27 -1.67 17.57
CA LYS A 442 -5.90 -2.84 16.75
C LYS A 442 -6.59 -4.11 17.22
N ASN A 443 -6.78 -5.05 16.31
CA ASN A 443 -7.34 -6.38 16.57
C ASN A 443 -6.26 -7.25 17.27
N THR A 444 -5.92 -6.92 18.51
CA THR A 444 -4.77 -7.48 19.23
C THR A 444 -5.08 -7.71 20.72
N LEU A 445 -4.04 -8.02 21.48
CA LEU A 445 -4.06 -8.22 22.93
C LEU A 445 -3.66 -6.95 23.68
N LEU A 446 -4.30 -6.70 24.82
CA LEU A 446 -3.80 -5.79 25.83
C LEU A 446 -3.72 -6.48 27.20
N ILE A 447 -2.70 -6.15 27.96
CA ILE A 447 -2.46 -6.65 29.32
C ILE A 447 -2.37 -5.46 30.24
N ASN A 448 -3.28 -5.33 31.21
CA ASN A 448 -3.44 -4.14 32.06
C ASN A 448 -3.50 -2.82 31.25
N GLY A 449 -4.10 -2.86 30.06
CA GLY A 449 -4.17 -1.73 29.13
C GLY A 449 -2.91 -1.48 28.29
N VAL A 450 -1.82 -2.23 28.51
CA VAL A 450 -0.56 -2.13 27.77
C VAL A 450 -0.58 -3.09 26.59
N GLY A 451 -0.24 -2.60 25.41
CA GLY A 451 -0.12 -3.37 24.17
C GLY A 451 1.34 -3.52 23.72
N ILE A 452 1.54 -3.49 22.42
CA ILE A 452 2.85 -3.60 21.77
C ILE A 452 3.71 -2.38 22.05
N ALA A 453 4.97 -2.59 22.41
CA ALA A 453 5.94 -1.54 22.60
C ALA A 453 6.37 -0.92 21.25
N MET A 454 6.80 0.35 21.32
CA MET A 454 7.54 0.95 20.21
C MET A 454 8.84 0.19 19.96
N ASP A 455 9.35 0.28 18.74
CA ASP A 455 10.63 -0.30 18.35
C ASP A 455 10.76 -1.81 18.61
N SER A 456 9.64 -2.52 18.61
CA SER A 456 9.58 -3.95 18.84
C SER A 456 9.48 -4.77 17.55
N SER A 457 9.77 -6.07 17.66
CA SER A 457 9.70 -6.99 16.54
C SER A 457 9.20 -8.36 16.97
N VAL A 458 8.47 -9.04 16.08
CA VAL A 458 8.01 -10.42 16.28
C VAL A 458 8.26 -11.24 15.02
N LYS A 459 8.48 -12.54 15.19
CA LYS A 459 8.60 -13.47 14.08
C LYS A 459 7.29 -14.23 13.85
N THR A 460 6.88 -14.26 12.59
CA THR A 460 5.71 -15.00 12.13
C THR A 460 6.11 -16.37 11.60
N THR A 461 5.39 -17.41 12.02
CA THR A 461 5.64 -18.78 11.59
C THR A 461 4.37 -19.37 10.98
N LEU A 462 4.46 -19.89 9.75
CA LEU A 462 3.39 -20.71 9.18
C LEU A 462 3.32 -22.04 9.91
N VAL A 463 2.12 -22.44 10.29
CA VAL A 463 1.87 -23.71 10.98
C VAL A 463 0.74 -24.48 10.31
N THR A 464 0.72 -25.80 10.54
CA THR A 464 -0.39 -26.66 10.15
C THR A 464 -0.80 -27.50 11.36
N VAL A 465 -2.09 -27.47 11.70
CA VAL A 465 -2.69 -28.28 12.77
C VAL A 465 -3.71 -29.22 12.13
N GLY A 466 -3.37 -30.49 12.02
CA GLY A 466 -4.13 -31.42 11.19
C GLY A 466 -4.16 -30.92 9.72
N ARG A 467 -5.37 -30.65 9.18
CA ARG A 467 -5.55 -30.09 7.82
C ARG A 467 -5.68 -28.57 7.78
N HIS A 468 -5.58 -27.89 8.91
CA HIS A 468 -5.84 -26.45 9.07
C HIS A 468 -4.54 -25.69 8.97
N LYS A 469 -4.46 -24.76 8.03
CA LYS A 469 -3.31 -23.86 7.86
C LYS A 469 -3.46 -22.66 8.78
N GLY A 470 -2.35 -22.16 9.27
CA GLY A 470 -2.37 -21.03 10.18
C GLY A 470 -1.04 -20.34 10.34
N VAL A 471 -1.05 -19.41 11.26
CA VAL A 471 0.07 -18.55 11.63
C VAL A 471 0.20 -18.52 13.14
N ARG A 472 1.41 -18.71 13.64
CA ARG A 472 1.78 -18.54 15.05
C ARG A 472 2.74 -17.36 15.19
N ILE A 473 2.46 -16.51 16.17
CA ILE A 473 3.31 -15.38 16.55
C ILE A 473 3.57 -15.44 18.05
N ASP A 474 4.82 -15.20 18.44
CA ASP A 474 5.24 -15.04 19.83
C ASP A 474 5.65 -13.57 20.01
N ALA A 475 4.94 -12.87 20.86
CA ALA A 475 5.12 -11.45 21.11
C ALA A 475 5.59 -11.16 22.55
N SER A 476 6.06 -12.17 23.26
CA SER A 476 6.47 -12.05 24.67
C SER A 476 7.45 -10.89 24.88
N GLU A 477 8.41 -10.71 23.95
CA GLU A 477 9.41 -9.65 23.98
C GLU A 477 8.93 -8.31 23.41
N ALA A 478 7.82 -8.31 22.66
CA ALA A 478 7.28 -7.14 21.99
C ALA A 478 6.18 -6.44 22.79
N MET A 479 5.66 -7.09 23.83
CA MET A 479 4.73 -6.43 24.74
C MET A 479 5.45 -5.32 25.51
N GLY A 480 4.74 -4.25 25.81
CA GLY A 480 5.26 -3.11 26.56
C GLY A 480 5.73 -3.52 27.97
N VAL A 481 6.38 -2.58 28.64
CA VAL A 481 6.83 -2.73 30.03
C VAL A 481 6.00 -1.87 30.97
N MET A 482 5.83 -2.32 32.20
CA MET A 482 5.29 -1.54 33.31
C MET A 482 6.42 -1.16 34.28
N ARG A 483 6.12 -0.38 35.32
CA ARG A 483 7.13 0.08 36.31
C ARG A 483 7.89 -1.07 36.98
N ASP A 484 7.25 -2.23 37.13
CA ASP A 484 7.74 -3.45 37.77
C ASP A 484 8.35 -4.48 36.80
N GLY A 485 8.55 -4.08 35.52
CA GLY A 485 9.21 -4.93 34.52
C GLY A 485 8.31 -5.37 33.38
N ARG A 486 8.60 -6.54 32.78
CA ARG A 486 7.86 -7.08 31.62
C ARG A 486 6.41 -7.36 31.97
N VAL A 487 5.50 -6.94 31.07
CA VAL A 487 4.06 -7.18 31.21
C VAL A 487 3.71 -8.68 31.11
N ALA A 488 4.43 -9.44 30.31
CA ALA A 488 4.16 -10.86 30.12
C ALA A 488 5.44 -11.72 30.19
N ARG A 489 5.32 -12.95 30.76
CA ARG A 489 6.29 -14.02 30.58
C ARG A 489 6.13 -14.70 29.24
N PHE A 490 4.89 -14.87 28.82
CA PHE A 490 4.51 -15.36 27.51
C PHE A 490 3.27 -14.62 27.01
N ALA A 491 3.30 -14.14 25.76
CA ALA A 491 2.17 -13.61 25.04
C ALA A 491 2.25 -14.09 23.58
N GLY A 492 1.39 -15.04 23.22
CA GLY A 492 1.39 -15.65 21.90
C GLY A 492 0.00 -15.69 21.28
N ARG A 493 -0.04 -15.62 19.96
CA ARG A 493 -1.26 -15.75 19.15
C ARG A 493 -1.09 -16.85 18.10
N LEU A 494 -2.12 -17.69 17.96
CA LEU A 494 -2.27 -18.64 16.88
C LEU A 494 -3.55 -18.34 16.12
N ILE A 495 -3.43 -18.14 14.82
CA ILE A 495 -4.56 -17.90 13.91
C ILE A 495 -4.65 -19.09 12.95
N LEU A 496 -5.78 -19.79 12.92
CA LEU A 496 -6.01 -20.97 12.08
C LEU A 496 -7.21 -20.75 11.15
N LEU A 497 -7.01 -21.03 9.87
CA LEU A 497 -8.11 -21.13 8.91
C LEU A 497 -8.69 -22.54 8.94
N LEU A 498 -9.88 -22.69 9.52
CA LEU A 498 -10.54 -23.98 9.70
C LEU A 498 -11.13 -24.49 8.39
N ALA A 499 -10.33 -25.22 7.61
CA ALA A 499 -10.69 -25.79 6.29
C ALA A 499 -11.34 -24.77 5.32
N GLY A 500 -10.94 -23.49 5.38
CA GLY A 500 -11.48 -22.42 4.55
C GLY A 500 -12.88 -21.95 4.91
N LYS A 501 -13.43 -22.34 6.08
CA LYS A 501 -14.82 -22.02 6.47
C LYS A 501 -14.94 -20.99 7.58
N ALA A 502 -13.99 -20.94 8.50
CA ALA A 502 -13.97 -20.04 9.65
C ALA A 502 -12.54 -19.74 10.06
N LEU A 503 -12.36 -18.70 10.84
CA LEU A 503 -11.10 -18.33 11.46
C LEU A 503 -11.17 -18.60 12.96
N LEU A 504 -10.19 -19.34 13.49
CA LEU A 504 -9.98 -19.51 14.92
C LEU A 504 -8.76 -18.69 15.33
N VAL A 505 -8.92 -17.79 16.28
CA VAL A 505 -7.84 -17.03 16.92
C VAL A 505 -7.70 -17.51 18.35
N LEU A 506 -6.50 -17.90 18.74
CA LEU A 506 -6.15 -18.32 20.09
C LEU A 506 -5.07 -17.41 20.63
N ASP A 507 -5.32 -16.83 21.78
CA ASP A 507 -4.41 -15.99 22.54
C ASP A 507 -4.02 -16.72 23.82
N ARG A 508 -2.73 -16.86 24.06
CA ARG A 508 -2.21 -17.38 25.34
C ARG A 508 -1.33 -16.35 25.99
N VAL A 509 -1.64 -16.03 27.24
CA VAL A 509 -0.89 -15.08 28.06
C VAL A 509 -0.48 -15.75 29.38
N GLU A 510 0.76 -15.55 29.79
CA GLU A 510 1.31 -15.92 31.11
C GLU A 510 1.99 -14.68 31.68
N LEU A 511 1.62 -14.31 32.90
CA LEU A 511 2.04 -13.06 33.54
C LEU A 511 3.05 -13.32 34.65
N PRO A 512 3.99 -12.38 34.88
CA PRO A 512 4.88 -12.42 36.06
C PRO A 512 4.11 -12.19 37.36
N HIS A 513 3.07 -11.35 37.31
CA HIS A 513 2.18 -11.01 38.41
C HIS A 513 0.73 -11.10 37.93
N THR A 514 -0.24 -11.05 38.83
CA THR A 514 -1.65 -11.04 38.44
C THR A 514 -2.00 -9.79 37.62
N GLY A 515 -2.81 -9.97 36.60
CA GLY A 515 -3.25 -8.87 35.73
C GLY A 515 -4.53 -9.16 34.98
N ARG A 516 -5.08 -8.14 34.34
CA ARG A 516 -6.23 -8.27 33.43
C ARG A 516 -5.74 -8.43 32.01
N VAL A 517 -6.36 -9.36 31.27
CA VAL A 517 -6.06 -9.61 29.87
C VAL A 517 -7.31 -9.33 29.03
N GLU A 518 -7.07 -8.71 27.90
CA GLU A 518 -8.11 -8.31 26.96
C GLU A 518 -7.70 -8.67 25.53
N SER A 519 -8.60 -9.34 24.78
CA SER A 519 -8.49 -9.57 23.33
C SER A 519 -9.53 -8.71 22.61
N ARG A 520 -9.10 -7.93 21.61
CA ARG A 520 -9.94 -6.95 20.92
C ARG A 520 -10.14 -7.27 19.45
N ILE A 521 -11.33 -6.86 18.96
CA ILE A 521 -11.58 -6.64 17.54
C ILE A 521 -12.39 -5.36 17.33
N HIS A 522 -12.25 -4.78 16.14
CA HIS A 522 -12.92 -3.56 15.71
C HIS A 522 -13.70 -3.82 14.43
N THR A 523 -14.87 -3.20 14.29
CA THR A 523 -15.72 -3.36 13.12
C THR A 523 -16.50 -2.10 12.77
N GLY A 524 -16.63 -1.83 11.47
CA GLY A 524 -17.59 -0.85 10.94
C GLY A 524 -18.99 -1.44 10.68
N GLY A 525 -19.17 -2.76 10.88
CA GLY A 525 -20.44 -3.44 10.73
C GLY A 525 -21.39 -3.20 11.90
N LYS A 526 -22.68 -3.46 11.69
CA LYS A 526 -23.68 -3.41 12.77
C LYS A 526 -23.50 -4.60 13.70
N VAL A 527 -23.33 -4.34 14.98
CA VAL A 527 -23.09 -5.35 16.01
C VAL A 527 -24.39 -5.66 16.76
N ARG A 528 -24.69 -6.96 16.89
CA ARG A 528 -25.73 -7.48 17.77
C ARG A 528 -25.10 -8.46 18.75
N VAL A 529 -24.96 -8.05 20.01
CA VAL A 529 -24.41 -8.88 21.08
C VAL A 529 -25.40 -10.01 21.42
N ARG A 530 -24.85 -11.17 21.75
CA ARG A 530 -25.55 -12.38 22.19
C ARG A 530 -24.86 -12.92 23.46
N GLU A 531 -25.43 -13.89 24.12
CA GLU A 531 -24.94 -14.44 25.40
C GLU A 531 -23.45 -14.89 25.33
N ALA A 532 -23.05 -15.56 24.28
CA ALA A 532 -21.67 -16.06 24.14
C ALA A 532 -20.95 -15.49 22.89
N GLY A 533 -21.35 -14.30 22.40
CA GLY A 533 -20.75 -13.79 21.19
C GLY A 533 -21.44 -12.56 20.61
N ALA A 534 -21.18 -12.32 19.34
CA ALA A 534 -21.80 -11.24 18.58
C ALA A 534 -22.02 -11.64 17.12
N GLU A 535 -23.05 -11.07 16.53
CA GLU A 535 -23.27 -11.05 15.10
C GLU A 535 -22.82 -9.69 14.56
N ILE A 536 -21.95 -9.71 13.57
CA ILE A 536 -21.44 -8.52 12.88
C ILE A 536 -22.03 -8.54 11.47
N ALA A 537 -22.91 -7.58 11.17
CA ALA A 537 -23.58 -7.47 9.89
C ALA A 537 -23.00 -6.33 9.04
N GLY A 538 -22.46 -6.65 7.87
CA GLY A 538 -22.14 -5.72 6.80
C GLY A 538 -23.35 -5.39 5.94
N ARG A 539 -23.13 -4.93 4.72
CA ARG A 539 -24.19 -4.66 3.73
C ARG A 539 -24.74 -5.97 3.13
N HIS A 540 -23.85 -6.91 2.83
CA HIS A 540 -24.16 -8.15 2.11
C HIS A 540 -23.76 -9.40 2.90
N HIS A 541 -22.84 -9.27 3.83
CA HIS A 541 -22.23 -10.37 4.55
C HIS A 541 -22.46 -10.26 6.06
N VAL A 542 -22.52 -11.42 6.69
CA VAL A 542 -22.65 -11.56 8.15
C VAL A 542 -21.49 -12.41 8.66
N LEU A 543 -20.94 -12.03 9.80
CA LEU A 543 -19.89 -12.74 10.51
C LEU A 543 -20.36 -13.05 11.92
N GLN A 544 -20.38 -14.32 12.31
CA GLN A 544 -20.61 -14.75 13.68
C GLN A 544 -19.28 -14.74 14.41
N ALA A 545 -19.19 -14.04 15.53
CA ALA A 545 -18.04 -14.00 16.42
C ALA A 545 -18.42 -14.66 17.75
N VAL A 546 -17.73 -15.73 18.14
CA VAL A 546 -17.95 -16.47 19.37
C VAL A 546 -16.66 -16.50 20.17
N TRP A 547 -16.75 -16.24 21.47
CA TRP A 547 -15.60 -16.25 22.39
C TRP A 547 -15.71 -17.35 23.42
N ALA A 548 -14.56 -17.84 23.87
CA ALA A 548 -14.41 -18.74 25.00
C ALA A 548 -13.05 -18.50 25.66
N SER A 549 -12.95 -18.84 26.93
CA SER A 549 -11.69 -18.80 27.69
C SER A 549 -11.66 -19.89 28.74
N ASP A 550 -10.45 -20.22 29.21
CA ASP A 550 -10.23 -21.19 30.29
C ASP A 550 -10.39 -20.59 31.70
N VAL A 551 -10.70 -19.29 31.77
CA VAL A 551 -11.07 -18.55 32.98
C VAL A 551 -12.33 -17.69 32.72
N PRO A 552 -13.06 -17.23 33.76
CA PRO A 552 -14.19 -16.32 33.58
C PRO A 552 -13.80 -15.06 32.83
N ALA A 553 -14.56 -14.72 31.79
CA ALA A 553 -14.37 -13.53 30.96
C ALA A 553 -15.70 -13.10 30.34
N SER A 554 -15.80 -11.82 30.03
CA SER A 554 -17.03 -11.21 29.51
C SER A 554 -16.77 -10.32 28.30
N LEU A 555 -17.81 -10.17 27.45
CA LEU A 555 -17.79 -9.35 26.24
C LEU A 555 -18.30 -7.95 26.54
N HIS A 556 -17.48 -6.95 26.21
CA HIS A 556 -17.83 -5.54 26.30
C HIS A 556 -17.79 -4.90 24.92
N THR A 557 -18.69 -3.94 24.67
CA THR A 557 -18.73 -3.17 23.43
C THR A 557 -18.69 -1.68 23.73
N ALA A 558 -17.97 -0.92 22.90
CA ALA A 558 -17.91 0.54 22.95
C ALA A 558 -17.66 1.10 21.55
N ALA A 559 -17.94 2.38 21.36
CA ALA A 559 -17.41 3.12 20.21
C ALA A 559 -15.92 3.37 20.38
N ASP A 560 -15.16 3.33 19.28
CA ASP A 560 -13.73 3.66 19.31
C ASP A 560 -13.53 5.17 19.57
N PRO A 561 -12.59 5.56 20.43
CA PRO A 561 -12.28 6.97 20.71
C PRO A 561 -11.32 7.52 19.62
N VAL A 562 -11.77 7.48 18.34
CA VAL A 562 -10.96 7.90 17.20
C VAL A 562 -10.51 9.35 17.31
N THR A 563 -9.25 9.62 16.93
CA THR A 563 -8.66 10.96 16.89
C THR A 563 -8.98 11.66 15.58
N THR A 564 -9.02 10.90 14.47
CA THR A 564 -9.34 11.45 13.15
C THR A 564 -10.85 11.55 12.91
N PRO A 565 -11.32 12.56 12.15
CA PRO A 565 -12.75 12.78 11.91
C PRO A 565 -13.46 11.59 11.28
N GLY A 566 -14.74 11.40 11.63
CA GLY A 566 -15.64 10.41 11.04
C GLY A 566 -16.38 9.55 12.07
N ASN A 567 -17.29 8.70 11.62
CA ASN A 567 -18.04 7.82 12.50
C ASN A 567 -17.12 6.76 13.11
N PRO A 568 -17.05 6.65 14.46
CA PRO A 568 -16.20 5.66 15.10
C PRO A 568 -16.70 4.24 14.80
N PRO A 569 -15.78 3.28 14.57
CA PRO A 569 -16.12 1.87 14.56
C PRO A 569 -16.59 1.38 15.93
N THR A 570 -17.14 0.17 15.98
CA THR A 570 -17.46 -0.51 17.23
C THR A 570 -16.30 -1.40 17.64
N MET A 571 -15.82 -1.22 18.86
CA MET A 571 -14.85 -2.07 19.52
C MET A 571 -15.56 -3.17 20.31
N LEU A 572 -15.15 -4.42 20.14
CA LEU A 572 -15.56 -5.56 20.94
C LEU A 572 -14.35 -6.06 21.73
N ARG A 573 -14.49 -6.15 23.05
CA ARG A 573 -13.44 -6.54 23.99
C ARG A 573 -13.86 -7.76 24.77
N TRP A 574 -13.09 -8.84 24.67
CA TRP A 574 -13.21 -10.02 25.53
C TRP A 574 -12.22 -9.89 26.67
N CYS A 575 -12.71 -9.66 27.88
CA CYS A 575 -11.90 -9.28 29.04
C CYS A 575 -12.03 -10.32 30.16
N THR A 576 -10.91 -10.66 30.84
CA THR A 576 -10.98 -11.43 32.10
C THR A 576 -11.77 -10.67 33.16
N GLU A 577 -12.68 -11.35 33.85
CA GLU A 577 -13.50 -10.75 34.92
C GLU A 577 -12.65 -10.43 36.18
N GLY A 578 -11.66 -11.26 36.46
CA GLY A 578 -10.73 -11.10 37.56
C GLY A 578 -9.28 -10.92 37.10
N LEU A 579 -8.37 -10.79 38.10
CA LEU A 579 -6.94 -10.82 37.88
C LEU A 579 -6.49 -12.28 37.69
N VAL A 580 -5.67 -12.51 36.67
CA VAL A 580 -5.17 -13.84 36.31
C VAL A 580 -3.66 -13.86 36.26
N THR A 581 -3.01 -15.00 36.48
CA THR A 581 -1.59 -15.23 36.22
C THR A 581 -1.36 -15.87 34.85
N ALA A 582 -2.40 -16.53 34.31
CA ALA A 582 -2.36 -17.11 32.98
C ALA A 582 -3.80 -17.24 32.43
N VAL A 583 -3.95 -17.12 31.11
CA VAL A 583 -5.24 -17.29 30.42
C VAL A 583 -5.02 -17.75 28.98
N THR A 584 -5.94 -18.60 28.51
CA THR A 584 -6.12 -18.86 27.08
C THR A 584 -7.49 -18.30 26.65
N MET A 585 -7.47 -17.37 25.73
CA MET A 585 -8.66 -16.80 25.08
C MET A 585 -8.79 -17.36 23.68
N ALA A 586 -9.98 -17.75 23.30
CA ALA A 586 -10.31 -18.22 21.96
C ALA A 586 -11.41 -17.35 21.35
N MET A 587 -11.28 -17.05 20.06
CA MET A 587 -12.28 -16.37 19.26
C MET A 587 -12.47 -17.14 17.96
N LEU A 588 -13.75 -17.43 17.63
CA LEU A 588 -14.12 -18.07 16.37
C LEU A 588 -14.91 -17.08 15.53
N LEU A 589 -14.41 -16.77 14.32
CA LEU A 589 -15.07 -15.91 13.35
C LEU A 589 -15.58 -16.77 12.20
N ALA A 590 -16.89 -16.90 12.05
CA ALA A 590 -17.54 -17.76 11.06
C ALA A 590 -18.45 -16.95 10.13
N PRO A 591 -18.13 -16.85 8.81
CA PRO A 591 -19.03 -16.21 7.85
C PRO A 591 -20.37 -16.91 7.72
N GLY A 592 -21.44 -16.12 7.59
CA GLY A 592 -22.80 -16.60 7.39
C GLY A 592 -23.65 -16.62 8.66
N LYS A 593 -24.80 -17.31 8.60
CA LYS A 593 -25.82 -17.32 9.68
C LYS A 593 -25.69 -18.52 10.63
N ALA A 594 -24.76 -19.45 10.38
CA ALA A 594 -24.51 -20.58 11.27
C ALA A 594 -24.20 -20.08 12.69
N ARG A 595 -24.63 -20.81 13.71
CA ARG A 595 -24.37 -20.50 15.11
C ARG A 595 -23.36 -21.52 15.66
N PRO A 596 -22.05 -21.30 15.46
CA PRO A 596 -21.05 -22.21 15.99
C PRO A 596 -20.94 -22.08 17.51
N THR A 597 -20.44 -23.14 18.15
CA THR A 597 -20.02 -23.09 19.54
C THR A 597 -18.52 -23.27 19.64
N LEU A 598 -17.95 -22.71 20.69
CA LEU A 598 -16.52 -22.73 20.97
C LEU A 598 -16.31 -23.03 22.44
N ALA A 599 -15.39 -23.94 22.74
CA ALA A 599 -14.94 -24.22 24.10
C ALA A 599 -13.43 -24.36 24.14
N VAL A 600 -12.83 -23.92 25.23
CA VAL A 600 -11.40 -24.04 25.53
C VAL A 600 -11.23 -24.66 26.91
N LYS A 601 -10.37 -25.66 27.01
CA LYS A 601 -10.00 -26.30 28.26
C LYS A 601 -8.49 -26.47 28.32
N GLN A 602 -7.91 -26.18 29.47
CA GLN A 602 -6.52 -26.50 29.77
C GLN A 602 -6.45 -27.68 30.73
N ASP A 603 -5.60 -28.64 30.41
CA ASP A 603 -5.24 -29.74 31.28
C ASP A 603 -3.70 -29.89 31.29
N GLY A 604 -3.10 -29.50 32.42
CA GLY A 604 -1.65 -29.39 32.53
C GLY A 604 -1.03 -28.53 31.44
N ARG A 605 -0.19 -29.11 30.59
CA ARG A 605 0.47 -28.44 29.46
C ARG A 605 -0.27 -28.59 28.13
N ARG A 606 -1.51 -29.11 28.15
CA ARG A 606 -2.31 -29.32 26.96
C ARG A 606 -3.50 -28.36 26.92
N LEU A 607 -3.73 -27.75 25.76
CA LEU A 607 -4.91 -26.98 25.45
C LEU A 607 -5.78 -27.78 24.51
N THR A 608 -7.06 -27.94 24.85
CA THR A 608 -8.08 -28.53 23.97
C THR A 608 -9.04 -27.46 23.54
N VAL A 609 -9.24 -27.32 22.24
CA VAL A 609 -10.20 -26.40 21.64
C VAL A 609 -11.25 -27.22 20.89
N GLU A 610 -12.51 -27.01 21.23
CA GLU A 610 -13.65 -27.71 20.63
C GLU A 610 -14.53 -26.71 19.87
N VAL A 611 -14.81 -27.03 18.61
CA VAL A 611 -15.67 -26.21 17.72
C VAL A 611 -16.76 -27.10 17.16
N SER A 612 -18.02 -26.64 17.27
CA SER A 612 -19.17 -27.28 16.62
C SER A 612 -20.03 -26.29 15.84
N GLY A 613 -21.07 -26.76 15.13
CA GLY A 613 -21.95 -25.91 14.34
C GLY A 613 -21.43 -25.47 12.97
N LEU A 614 -20.22 -25.93 12.55
CA LEU A 614 -19.62 -25.67 11.22
C LEU A 614 -19.55 -26.95 10.34
N GLY A 615 -20.33 -27.95 10.65
CA GLY A 615 -20.30 -29.28 10.07
C GLY A 615 -19.85 -30.31 11.12
N ARG A 616 -18.93 -31.24 10.77
CA ARG A 616 -18.44 -32.21 11.78
C ARG A 616 -17.75 -31.48 12.93
N PRO A 617 -18.01 -31.84 14.20
CA PRO A 617 -17.29 -31.30 15.34
C PRO A 617 -15.77 -31.42 15.17
N LEU A 618 -15.05 -30.41 15.59
CA LEU A 618 -13.62 -30.31 15.52
C LEU A 618 -13.06 -30.24 16.94
N ARG A 619 -12.07 -31.09 17.23
CA ARG A 619 -11.25 -31.01 18.44
C ARG A 619 -9.80 -30.83 18.05
N LEU A 620 -9.18 -29.78 18.58
CA LEU A 620 -7.75 -29.48 18.39
C LEU A 620 -7.03 -29.63 19.72
N THR A 621 -5.85 -30.24 19.69
CA THR A 621 -4.97 -30.35 20.87
C THR A 621 -3.66 -29.62 20.57
N LEU A 622 -3.29 -28.70 21.45
CA LEU A 622 -2.11 -27.85 21.36
C LEU A 622 -1.34 -27.89 22.70
N SER A 623 -0.06 -27.52 22.68
CA SER A 623 0.65 -27.17 23.92
C SER A 623 0.18 -25.81 24.43
N THR A 624 0.45 -25.48 25.69
CA THR A 624 0.21 -24.16 26.29
C THR A 624 0.95 -23.03 25.55
N HIS A 625 2.03 -23.32 24.82
CA HIS A 625 2.69 -22.33 23.95
C HIS A 625 2.16 -22.35 22.50
N LEU A 626 0.90 -22.80 22.31
CA LEU A 626 0.18 -22.81 21.03
C LEU A 626 0.94 -23.56 19.89
N ARG A 627 1.65 -24.61 20.22
CA ARG A 627 2.32 -25.50 19.24
C ARG A 627 1.48 -26.76 19.02
N PRO A 628 1.41 -27.26 17.77
CA PRO A 628 0.79 -28.55 17.52
C PRO A 628 1.41 -29.63 18.42
N VAL A 629 0.57 -30.46 19.04
CA VAL A 629 1.01 -31.69 19.75
C VAL A 629 0.85 -32.83 18.75
N LYS A 630 1.89 -33.65 18.62
CA LYS A 630 1.87 -34.85 17.75
C LYS A 630 0.92 -35.91 18.28
#